data_032aa4b02fdd620bc03cf274bfb86575
#
_entry.id   032aa4b02fdd620bc03cf274bfb86575
#
_cell.length_a   1.000
_cell.length_b   1.000
_cell.length_c   1.000
_cell.angle_alpha   90.00
_cell.angle_beta   90.00
_cell.angle_gamma   90.00
#
_symmetry.space_group_name_H-M   'P 1'
#
loop_
_entity.id
_entity.type
_entity.pdbx_description
1 polymer ?
#
loop_
_entity_poly.entity_id
_entity_poly.type
_entity_poly.pdbx_seq_one_letter_code
_entity_poly.pdbx_strand_id
1 'polypeptide(L)'
;MKIKLLNFVAISILLASCASSASDISASYVSPMKYSNYDCDQITMERDNIERRVNSLYYSVEKRAKADRTSMAVGMVLFWPALFFLKGDSPEAAEYARMKGEYEAIQSMAVQKKCNVTFEADLMDSIEASKNDPSKNN
;
A
#
# COMPACT_ATOMS: atom_id res chain seq x y z
N MET A 1 8.85 -24.11 36.43
CA MET A 1 8.36 -24.47 35.07
C MET A 1 7.33 -23.47 34.51
N LYS A 2 6.37 -23.01 35.28
CA LYS A 2 5.30 -22.08 34.84
C LYS A 2 5.80 -20.70 34.36
N ILE A 3 6.83 -20.12 35.00
CA ILE A 3 7.39 -18.81 34.63
C ILE A 3 8.12 -18.83 33.26
N LYS A 4 8.80 -19.93 32.92
CA LYS A 4 9.48 -20.08 31.62
C LYS A 4 8.46 -20.22 30.46
N LEU A 5 7.31 -20.86 30.72
CA LEU A 5 6.21 -20.98 29.77
C LEU A 5 5.54 -19.62 29.50
N LEU A 6 5.36 -18.81 30.55
CA LEU A 6 4.74 -17.48 30.46
C LEU A 6 5.63 -16.52 29.64
N ASN A 7 6.96 -16.55 29.83
CA ASN A 7 7.91 -15.78 29.06
C ASN A 7 7.95 -16.17 27.58
N PHE A 8 7.82 -17.48 27.29
CA PHE A 8 7.80 -17.96 25.91
C PHE A 8 6.54 -17.50 25.15
N VAL A 9 5.39 -17.49 25.81
CA VAL A 9 4.11 -17.01 25.27
C VAL A 9 4.15 -15.49 25.06
N ALA A 10 4.74 -14.72 25.99
CA ALA A 10 4.83 -13.27 25.85
C ALA A 10 5.74 -12.84 24.68
N ILE A 11 6.83 -13.56 24.42
CA ILE A 11 7.74 -13.29 23.29
C ILE A 11 7.07 -13.63 21.95
N SER A 12 6.22 -14.68 21.90
CA SER A 12 5.50 -15.07 20.69
C SER A 12 4.46 -14.05 20.22
N ILE A 13 3.89 -13.26 21.16
CA ILE A 13 2.87 -12.25 20.84
C ILE A 13 3.49 -10.99 20.18
N LEU A 14 4.77 -10.70 20.43
CA LEU A 14 5.47 -9.53 19.89
C LEU A 14 5.91 -9.70 18.43
N LEU A 15 5.87 -10.90 17.87
CA LEU A 15 6.27 -11.21 16.49
C LEU A 15 5.11 -11.19 15.48
N ALA A 16 3.88 -10.90 15.92
CA ALA A 16 2.66 -10.96 15.09
C ALA A 16 2.41 -9.72 14.22
N SER A 17 3.40 -8.87 13.95
CA SER A 17 3.22 -7.55 13.33
C SER A 17 3.80 -7.43 11.92
N CYS A 18 3.60 -8.40 11.02
CA CYS A 18 4.32 -8.38 9.73
C CYS A 18 3.48 -8.45 8.45
N ALA A 19 2.18 -8.21 8.47
CA ALA A 19 1.41 -8.02 7.24
C ALA A 19 0.93 -6.57 7.19
N SER A 20 1.71 -5.69 6.56
CA SER A 20 1.33 -4.29 6.36
C SER A 20 0.09 -4.21 5.47
N SER A 21 -0.94 -3.51 5.93
CA SER A 21 -2.08 -3.16 5.08
C SER A 21 -1.67 -2.08 4.08
N ALA A 22 -2.45 -1.88 3.02
CA ALA A 22 -2.14 -0.86 2.01
C ALA A 22 -2.06 0.55 2.64
N SER A 23 -2.85 0.82 3.69
CA SER A 23 -2.82 2.07 4.45
C SER A 23 -1.49 2.32 5.18
N ASP A 24 -0.77 1.26 5.57
CA ASP A 24 0.49 1.37 6.31
C ASP A 24 1.71 1.58 5.38
N ILE A 25 1.52 1.43 4.07
CA ILE A 25 2.59 1.58 3.09
C ILE A 25 2.80 3.06 2.77
N SER A 26 3.93 3.60 3.18
CA SER A 26 4.34 4.97 2.87
C SER A 26 4.72 5.13 1.40
N ALA A 27 4.52 6.34 0.85
CA ALA A 27 4.97 6.68 -0.49
C ALA A 27 6.51 6.64 -0.58
N SER A 28 7.03 6.06 -1.66
CA SER A 28 8.44 6.16 -1.99
C SER A 28 8.73 7.51 -2.65
N TYR A 29 9.82 8.15 -2.27
CA TYR A 29 10.17 9.44 -2.89
C TYR A 29 10.39 9.30 -4.40
N VAL A 30 9.70 10.14 -5.17
CA VAL A 30 9.90 10.34 -6.61
C VAL A 30 10.13 11.83 -6.86
N SER A 31 11.15 12.16 -7.63
CA SER A 31 11.45 13.57 -7.94
C SER A 31 10.39 14.17 -8.86
N PRO A 32 9.78 15.33 -8.52
CA PRO A 32 8.87 16.04 -9.41
C PRO A 32 9.52 16.42 -10.76
N MET A 33 10.86 16.56 -10.80
CA MET A 33 11.60 16.88 -12.02
C MET A 33 11.44 15.84 -13.13
N LYS A 34 11.01 14.61 -12.79
CA LYS A 34 10.64 13.58 -13.77
C LYS A 34 9.60 14.10 -14.78
N TYR A 35 8.71 14.95 -14.35
CA TYR A 35 7.61 15.52 -15.14
C TYR A 35 7.87 16.94 -15.64
N SER A 36 9.11 17.44 -15.54
CA SER A 36 9.47 18.82 -15.88
C SER A 36 9.14 19.19 -17.33
N ASN A 37 9.25 18.22 -18.25
CA ASN A 37 9.00 18.42 -19.69
C ASN A 37 7.53 18.18 -20.09
N TYR A 38 6.66 17.77 -19.16
CA TYR A 38 5.25 17.54 -19.45
C TYR A 38 4.50 18.87 -19.50
N ASP A 39 3.55 18.99 -20.45
CA ASP A 39 2.54 20.05 -20.43
C ASP A 39 1.36 19.67 -19.50
N CYS A 40 0.40 20.57 -19.33
CA CYS A 40 -0.73 20.35 -18.42
C CYS A 40 -1.64 19.21 -18.87
N ASP A 41 -1.80 18.99 -20.18
CA ASP A 41 -2.61 17.89 -20.70
C ASP A 41 -1.92 16.54 -20.45
N GLN A 42 -0.61 16.48 -20.65
CA GLN A 42 0.20 15.31 -20.34
C GLN A 42 0.19 14.99 -18.83
N ILE A 43 0.28 16.03 -17.99
CA ILE A 43 0.16 15.88 -16.53
C ILE A 43 -1.20 15.30 -16.15
N THR A 44 -2.28 15.77 -16.76
CA THR A 44 -3.63 15.27 -16.50
C THR A 44 -3.77 13.80 -16.89
N MET A 45 -3.32 13.45 -18.10
CA MET A 45 -3.39 12.06 -18.57
C MET A 45 -2.55 11.11 -17.71
N GLU A 46 -1.35 11.52 -17.32
CA GLU A 46 -0.47 10.69 -16.49
C GLU A 46 -1.01 10.55 -15.07
N ARG A 47 -1.57 11.62 -14.49
CA ARG A 47 -2.29 11.52 -13.20
C ARG A 47 -3.37 10.44 -13.26
N ASP A 48 -4.23 10.45 -14.28
CA ASP A 48 -5.31 9.48 -14.43
C ASP A 48 -4.78 8.04 -14.57
N ASN A 49 -3.64 7.87 -15.23
CA ASN A 49 -2.96 6.58 -15.34
C ASN A 49 -2.45 6.10 -13.98
N ILE A 50 -1.81 7.00 -13.22
CA ILE A 50 -1.29 6.70 -11.89
C ILE A 50 -2.43 6.35 -10.94
N GLU A 51 -3.52 7.12 -10.93
CA GLU A 51 -4.70 6.85 -10.08
C GLU A 51 -5.28 5.46 -10.33
N ARG A 52 -5.50 5.10 -11.60
CA ARG A 52 -6.00 3.76 -11.94
C ARG A 52 -5.05 2.67 -11.44
N ARG A 53 -3.75 2.90 -11.53
CA ARG A 53 -2.74 1.92 -11.13
C ARG A 53 -2.64 1.80 -9.61
N VAL A 54 -2.69 2.92 -8.90
CA VAL A 54 -2.75 2.97 -7.42
C VAL A 54 -3.97 2.19 -6.93
N ASN A 55 -5.16 2.43 -7.51
CA ASN A 55 -6.38 1.70 -7.18
C ASN A 55 -6.22 0.19 -7.35
N SER A 56 -5.71 -0.24 -8.51
CA SER A 56 -5.51 -1.67 -8.79
C SER A 56 -4.54 -2.32 -7.81
N LEU A 57 -3.44 -1.64 -7.49
CA LEU A 57 -2.43 -2.13 -6.55
C LEU A 57 -2.95 -2.17 -5.11
N TYR A 58 -3.74 -1.17 -4.71
CA TYR A 58 -4.40 -1.16 -3.41
C TYR A 58 -5.18 -2.45 -3.14
N TYR A 59 -6.06 -2.82 -4.07
CA TYR A 59 -6.85 -4.05 -3.93
C TYR A 59 -5.97 -5.31 -3.92
N SER A 60 -4.89 -5.33 -4.70
CA SER A 60 -3.96 -6.45 -4.73
C SER A 60 -3.20 -6.60 -3.42
N VAL A 61 -2.71 -5.51 -2.85
CA VAL A 61 -2.00 -5.48 -1.56
C VAL A 61 -2.95 -5.89 -0.43
N GLU A 62 -4.15 -5.32 -0.38
CA GLU A 62 -5.15 -5.66 0.64
C GLU A 62 -5.57 -7.13 0.58
N LYS A 63 -5.76 -7.68 -0.62
CA LYS A 63 -6.07 -9.10 -0.80
C LYS A 63 -4.96 -9.99 -0.27
N ARG A 64 -3.69 -9.63 -0.54
CA ARG A 64 -2.53 -10.37 -0.02
C ARG A 64 -2.43 -10.23 1.50
N ALA A 65 -2.54 -9.02 2.05
CA ALA A 65 -2.49 -8.80 3.48
C ALA A 65 -3.56 -9.64 4.23
N LYS A 66 -4.76 -9.76 3.67
CA LYS A 66 -5.82 -10.62 4.22
C LYS A 66 -5.47 -12.10 4.10
N ALA A 67 -4.95 -12.55 2.95
CA ALA A 67 -4.56 -13.93 2.74
C ALA A 67 -3.41 -14.32 3.67
N ASP A 68 -2.42 -13.44 3.85
CA ASP A 68 -1.28 -13.68 4.73
C ASP A 68 -1.70 -13.76 6.20
N ARG A 69 -2.62 -12.91 6.65
CA ARG A 69 -3.19 -13.00 8.01
C ARG A 69 -3.91 -14.32 8.24
N THR A 70 -4.66 -14.80 7.25
CA THR A 70 -5.35 -16.10 7.34
C THR A 70 -4.37 -17.27 7.32
N SER A 71 -3.37 -17.21 6.45
CA SER A 71 -2.33 -18.25 6.33
C SER A 71 -1.43 -18.29 7.55
N MET A 72 -1.10 -17.15 8.17
CA MET A 72 -0.35 -17.09 9.42
C MET A 72 -1.11 -17.77 10.56
N ALA A 73 -2.41 -17.54 10.68
CA ALA A 73 -3.21 -18.17 11.73
C ALA A 73 -3.19 -19.70 11.65
N VAL A 74 -3.16 -20.26 10.42
CA VAL A 74 -3.07 -21.71 10.18
C VAL A 74 -1.61 -22.19 10.20
N GLY A 75 -0.68 -21.44 9.63
CA GLY A 75 0.73 -21.82 9.49
C GLY A 75 1.52 -21.77 10.80
N MET A 76 1.17 -20.89 11.75
CA MET A 76 1.79 -20.85 13.08
C MET A 76 1.62 -22.16 13.85
N VAL A 77 0.54 -22.88 13.58
CA VAL A 77 0.25 -24.15 14.27
C VAL A 77 0.97 -25.32 13.61
N LEU A 78 1.25 -25.25 12.30
CA LEU A 78 1.72 -26.40 11.53
C LEU A 78 3.16 -26.28 10.99
N PHE A 79 3.70 -25.05 10.78
CA PHE A 79 4.98 -24.91 10.08
C PHE A 79 5.78 -23.66 10.46
N TRP A 80 6.28 -23.58 11.69
CA TRP A 80 7.12 -22.47 12.13
C TRP A 80 8.41 -22.21 11.30
N PRO A 81 9.03 -23.18 10.60
CA PRO A 81 10.21 -22.89 9.76
C PRO A 81 9.89 -22.09 8.48
N ALA A 82 8.65 -22.15 7.98
CA ALA A 82 8.25 -21.42 6.77
C ALA A 82 8.17 -19.90 6.99
N LEU A 83 8.10 -19.44 8.23
CA LEU A 83 8.07 -18.01 8.58
C LEU A 83 9.37 -17.26 8.21
N PHE A 84 10.49 -17.95 8.06
CA PHE A 84 11.75 -17.35 7.62
C PHE A 84 11.76 -16.98 6.12
N PHE A 85 10.82 -17.49 5.34
CA PHE A 85 10.71 -17.21 3.90
C PHE A 85 9.67 -16.12 3.58
N LEU A 86 8.89 -15.68 4.56
CA LEU A 86 7.94 -14.58 4.42
C LEU A 86 8.69 -13.24 4.63
N LYS A 87 9.40 -12.78 3.60
CA LYS A 87 9.87 -11.40 3.55
C LYS A 87 8.65 -10.50 3.35
N GLY A 88 8.45 -9.56 4.29
CA GLY A 88 7.29 -8.70 4.37
C GLY A 88 7.06 -7.69 3.23
N ASP A 89 7.93 -7.65 2.22
CA ASP A 89 7.82 -6.73 1.09
C ASP A 89 7.46 -7.49 -0.17
N SER A 90 6.15 -7.63 -0.41
CA SER A 90 5.70 -8.15 -1.71
C SER A 90 6.08 -7.18 -2.82
N PRO A 91 6.39 -7.66 -4.04
CA PRO A 91 6.65 -6.78 -5.20
C PRO A 91 5.52 -5.78 -5.43
N GLU A 92 4.30 -6.15 -5.14
CA GLU A 92 3.12 -5.27 -5.26
C GLU A 92 3.11 -4.15 -4.21
N ALA A 93 3.56 -4.42 -2.98
CA ALA A 93 3.69 -3.40 -1.95
C ALA A 93 4.76 -2.36 -2.33
N ALA A 94 5.89 -2.81 -2.86
CA ALA A 94 6.93 -1.92 -3.35
C ALA A 94 6.47 -1.07 -4.55
N GLU A 95 5.75 -1.68 -5.49
CA GLU A 95 5.18 -0.96 -6.64
C GLU A 95 4.10 0.03 -6.18
N TYR A 96 3.27 -0.35 -5.22
CA TYR A 96 2.26 0.52 -4.64
C TYR A 96 2.88 1.75 -3.97
N ALA A 97 3.94 1.57 -3.15
CA ALA A 97 4.69 2.66 -2.55
C ALA A 97 5.26 3.62 -3.62
N ARG A 98 5.80 3.06 -4.71
CA ARG A 98 6.34 3.83 -5.83
C ARG A 98 5.23 4.62 -6.54
N MET A 99 4.09 4.03 -6.81
CA MET A 99 2.97 4.71 -7.48
C MET A 99 2.40 5.84 -6.63
N LYS A 100 2.35 5.69 -5.31
CA LYS A 100 2.01 6.79 -4.40
C LYS A 100 2.99 7.96 -4.54
N GLY A 101 4.29 7.67 -4.59
CA GLY A 101 5.31 8.70 -4.81
C GLY A 101 5.24 9.37 -6.18
N GLU A 102 4.88 8.63 -7.23
CA GLU A 102 4.62 9.18 -8.57
C GLU A 102 3.44 10.16 -8.54
N TYR A 103 2.37 9.83 -7.79
CA TYR A 103 1.22 10.70 -7.63
C TYR A 103 1.58 12.02 -6.93
N GLU A 104 2.34 11.96 -5.84
CA GLU A 104 2.83 13.14 -5.13
C GLU A 104 3.75 13.99 -6.00
N ALA A 105 4.62 13.35 -6.80
CA ALA A 105 5.54 14.03 -7.68
C ALA A 105 4.83 14.78 -8.81
N ILE A 106 3.83 14.16 -9.45
CA ILE A 106 3.07 14.79 -10.54
C ILE A 106 2.17 15.89 -10.02
N GLN A 107 1.59 15.74 -8.81
CA GLN A 107 0.84 16.78 -8.12
C GLN A 107 1.71 18.01 -7.85
N SER A 108 2.92 17.80 -7.32
CA SER A 108 3.88 18.87 -7.08
C SER A 108 4.26 19.61 -8.37
N MET A 109 4.46 18.88 -9.47
CA MET A 109 4.77 19.49 -10.77
C MET A 109 3.58 20.25 -11.34
N ALA A 110 2.34 19.75 -11.21
CA ALA A 110 1.14 20.45 -11.65
C ALA A 110 0.99 21.81 -10.95
N VAL A 111 1.26 21.86 -9.65
CA VAL A 111 1.25 23.10 -8.86
C VAL A 111 2.32 24.07 -9.36
N GLN A 112 3.56 23.59 -9.57
CA GLN A 112 4.66 24.43 -10.07
C GLN A 112 4.36 25.01 -11.43
N LYS A 113 3.73 24.24 -12.32
CA LYS A 113 3.35 24.68 -13.67
C LYS A 113 2.03 25.46 -13.71
N LYS A 114 1.34 25.60 -12.58
CA LYS A 114 0.03 26.25 -12.47
C LYS A 114 -1.03 25.61 -13.37
N CYS A 115 -0.97 24.29 -13.52
CA CYS A 115 -1.99 23.55 -14.25
C CYS A 115 -3.30 23.54 -13.47
N ASN A 116 -4.42 23.75 -14.19
CA ASN A 116 -5.76 23.64 -13.59
C ASN A 116 -6.20 22.17 -13.54
N VAL A 117 -5.54 21.40 -12.69
CA VAL A 117 -5.79 19.96 -12.51
C VAL A 117 -6.24 19.74 -11.07
N THR A 118 -7.39 19.09 -10.90
CA THR A 118 -7.87 18.71 -9.58
C THR A 118 -7.20 17.42 -9.15
N PHE A 119 -6.56 17.44 -8.00
CA PHE A 119 -6.08 16.23 -7.31
C PHE A 119 -7.02 15.96 -6.15
N GLU A 120 -7.40 14.72 -5.93
CA GLU A 120 -8.11 14.35 -4.71
C GLU A 120 -7.16 14.58 -3.53
N ALA A 121 -7.64 15.33 -2.54
CA ALA A 121 -6.82 15.79 -1.41
C ALA A 121 -6.24 14.60 -0.61
N ASP A 122 -6.96 13.48 -0.62
CA ASP A 122 -6.45 12.21 -0.15
C ASP A 122 -6.95 11.08 -1.06
N LEU A 123 -6.09 10.71 -2.03
CA LEU A 123 -6.37 9.57 -2.92
C LEU A 123 -6.66 8.30 -2.13
N MET A 124 -6.07 8.17 -0.94
CA MET A 124 -6.25 7.00 -0.09
C MET A 124 -7.62 6.99 0.57
N ASP A 125 -8.10 8.15 1.04
CA ASP A 125 -9.44 8.29 1.64
C ASP A 125 -10.53 8.01 0.61
N SER A 126 -10.34 8.45 -0.64
CA SER A 126 -11.29 8.17 -1.73
C SER A 126 -11.35 6.67 -2.08
N ILE A 127 -10.21 5.99 -2.06
CA ILE A 127 -10.12 4.55 -2.30
C ILE A 127 -10.77 3.78 -1.15
N GLU A 128 -10.53 4.17 0.10
CA GLU A 128 -11.15 3.55 1.27
C GLU A 128 -12.66 3.81 1.33
N ALA A 129 -13.10 5.01 0.99
CA ALA A 129 -14.53 5.33 0.88
C ALA A 129 -15.22 4.47 -0.19
N SER A 130 -14.57 4.25 -1.33
CA SER A 130 -15.09 3.39 -2.40
C SER A 130 -15.22 1.93 -2.00
N LYS A 131 -14.36 1.45 -1.09
CA LYS A 131 -14.37 0.09 -0.53
C LYS A 131 -15.56 -0.13 0.41
N ASN A 132 -15.95 0.92 1.13
CA ASN A 132 -17.05 0.86 2.10
C ASN A 132 -18.42 1.13 1.47
N ASP A 133 -18.47 1.38 0.16
CA ASP A 133 -19.73 1.56 -0.58
C ASP A 133 -20.40 0.20 -0.83
N PRO A 134 -21.53 -0.11 -0.16
CA PRO A 134 -22.22 -1.38 -0.30
C PRO A 134 -22.78 -1.63 -1.72
N SER A 135 -22.84 -0.60 -2.57
CA SER A 135 -23.37 -0.71 -3.94
C SER A 135 -22.37 -1.36 -4.92
N LYS A 136 -21.09 -1.45 -4.56
CA LYS A 136 -20.03 -2.01 -5.42
C LYS A 136 -19.59 -3.42 -5.04
N ASN A 137 -20.19 -4.02 -4.01
CA ASN A 137 -19.88 -5.36 -3.52
C ASN A 137 -20.88 -6.45 -3.99
N ASN A 138 -21.58 -6.20 -5.10
CA ASN A 138 -22.55 -7.17 -5.66
C ASN A 138 -22.05 -7.77 -6.97
#